data_40bbdb8835145f5a27b80f232e72f69a
#
_entry.id   40bbdb8835145f5a27b80f232e72f69a
#
_cell.length_a   1.000
_cell.length_b   1.000
_cell.length_c   1.000
_cell.angle_alpha   90.00
_cell.angle_beta   90.00
_cell.angle_gamma   90.00
#
_symmetry.space_group_name_H-M   'P 1'
#
loop_
_entity.id
_entity.type
_entity.pdbx_description
1 polymer ?
#
loop_
_entity_poly.entity_id
_entity_poly.type
_entity_poly.pdbx_seq_one_letter_code
_entity_poly.pdbx_strand_id
1 'polypeptide(L)'
;MTLSLSFSPCPNDCFMFDAIVHRRIDLEGLAFDVRLADVEALNGAAFDAVADVTKLSFAAYASCASNYVLLDAGSALGRNCGPLVVSKRDVSRAELAAGDLRIAIPGAHTTANLLLGLAFPSARRTTTLVFSEIEAAVADGRADAGVIIHESRFTYEQKGLRKVIDLGEFWEEETGAPIPLGGIVVRRALPDDVKHRINRVVRRSVEYAFAHRDASLPFVRAHAQEMSEDVMYRHIDLYVNEYSVDLGAVGRAAVRTLFERGRAAGRVPEAAFDLFLT
;
A
#
# COMPACT_ATOMS: atom_id res chain seq x y z
N MET A 1 8.55 16.37 21.39
CA MET A 1 7.58 15.27 21.51
C MET A 1 8.10 14.11 20.67
N THR A 2 8.18 12.89 21.23
CA THR A 2 8.56 11.69 20.47
C THR A 2 7.30 10.92 20.11
N LEU A 3 7.16 10.56 18.84
CA LEU A 3 6.02 9.84 18.26
C LEU A 3 6.49 8.51 17.69
N SER A 4 5.68 7.47 17.81
CA SER A 4 5.92 6.21 17.10
C SER A 4 5.55 6.34 15.63
N LEU A 5 6.49 5.99 14.73
CA LEU A 5 6.32 5.99 13.29
C LEU A 5 6.56 4.59 12.73
N SER A 6 5.56 4.02 12.08
CA SER A 6 5.66 2.67 11.50
C SER A 6 5.39 2.70 10.00
N PHE A 7 6.27 2.07 9.21
CA PHE A 7 6.12 1.95 7.76
C PHE A 7 6.77 0.65 7.23
N SER A 8 6.58 0.34 5.95
CA SER A 8 7.09 -0.90 5.39
C SER A 8 8.57 -0.77 4.96
N PRO A 9 9.33 -1.88 4.94
CA PRO A 9 10.70 -1.87 4.40
C PRO A 9 10.76 -1.76 2.88
N CYS A 10 9.61 -1.56 2.20
CA CYS A 10 9.55 -1.49 0.75
C CYS A 10 10.27 -0.25 0.20
N PRO A 11 10.82 -0.32 -1.03
CA PRO A 11 11.59 0.76 -1.63
C PRO A 11 10.88 2.13 -1.62
N ASN A 12 9.58 2.17 -1.93
CA ASN A 12 8.79 3.39 -1.95
C ASN A 12 8.68 4.05 -0.56
N ASP A 13 8.43 3.28 0.50
CA ASP A 13 8.33 3.82 1.85
C ASP A 13 9.70 4.24 2.37
N CYS A 14 10.75 3.41 2.19
CA CYS A 14 12.12 3.77 2.55
C CYS A 14 12.57 5.06 1.83
N PHE A 15 12.23 5.22 0.55
CA PHE A 15 12.51 6.44 -0.20
C PHE A 15 11.82 7.67 0.40
N MET A 16 10.53 7.58 0.70
CA MET A 16 9.74 8.68 1.24
C MET A 16 10.16 9.09 2.66
N PHE A 17 10.55 8.12 3.49
CA PHE A 17 10.83 8.37 4.91
C PHE A 17 12.32 8.54 5.25
N ASP A 18 13.25 8.33 4.31
CA ASP A 18 14.69 8.49 4.54
C ASP A 18 15.05 9.82 5.20
N ALA A 19 14.48 10.93 4.71
CA ALA A 19 14.81 12.25 5.21
C ALA A 19 14.30 12.50 6.64
N ILE A 20 13.22 11.85 7.05
CA ILE A 20 12.74 11.85 8.45
C ILE A 20 13.66 11.02 9.32
N VAL A 21 13.95 9.77 8.90
CA VAL A 21 14.75 8.81 9.65
C VAL A 21 16.16 9.37 9.93
N HIS A 22 16.79 9.94 8.91
CA HIS A 22 18.14 10.48 8.98
C HIS A 22 18.21 11.97 9.30
N ARG A 23 17.07 12.61 9.65
CA ARG A 23 16.97 14.03 10.03
C ARG A 23 17.60 14.98 9.01
N ARG A 24 17.36 14.72 7.72
CA ARG A 24 17.87 15.54 6.59
C ARG A 24 17.03 16.78 6.34
N ILE A 25 15.90 16.92 7.04
CA ILE A 25 14.93 18.01 6.94
C ILE A 25 14.57 18.52 8.33
N ASP A 26 14.00 19.72 8.38
CA ASP A 26 13.40 20.23 9.63
C ASP A 26 12.17 19.41 10.01
N LEU A 27 12.19 18.80 11.18
CA LEU A 27 11.12 17.99 11.75
C LEU A 27 10.12 18.81 12.60
N GLU A 28 10.17 20.13 12.57
CA GLU A 28 9.29 21.04 13.31
C GLU A 28 9.19 20.70 14.83
N GLY A 29 10.32 20.32 15.43
CA GLY A 29 10.39 19.93 16.83
C GLY A 29 9.80 18.54 17.16
N LEU A 30 9.43 17.75 16.15
CA LEU A 30 9.03 16.36 16.32
C LEU A 30 10.26 15.45 16.36
N ALA A 31 10.13 14.33 17.06
CA ALA A 31 11.06 13.22 17.01
C ALA A 31 10.28 11.93 16.78
N PHE A 32 10.88 10.98 16.07
CA PHE A 32 10.23 9.73 15.72
C PHE A 32 11.01 8.53 16.23
N ASP A 33 10.28 7.60 16.90
CA ASP A 33 10.73 6.25 17.15
C ASP A 33 10.23 5.37 15.99
N VAL A 34 11.17 4.89 15.17
CA VAL A 34 10.85 4.28 13.87
C VAL A 34 10.84 2.77 13.98
N ARG A 35 9.78 2.15 13.48
CA ARG A 35 9.63 0.70 13.34
C ARG A 35 9.26 0.34 11.90
N LEU A 36 9.99 -0.61 11.32
CA LEU A 36 9.67 -1.20 10.03
C LEU A 36 8.99 -2.56 10.23
N ALA A 37 7.91 -2.80 9.48
CA ALA A 37 7.19 -4.07 9.48
C ALA A 37 6.47 -4.29 8.14
N ASP A 38 6.16 -5.55 7.82
CA ASP A 38 5.34 -5.89 6.66
C ASP A 38 3.98 -5.17 6.70
N VAL A 39 3.43 -4.86 5.51
CA VAL A 39 2.18 -4.09 5.38
C VAL A 39 1.00 -4.74 6.09
N GLU A 40 0.87 -6.07 6.06
CA GLU A 40 -0.23 -6.75 6.77
C GLU A 40 -0.03 -6.72 8.29
N ALA A 41 1.21 -6.79 8.77
CA ALA A 41 1.51 -6.60 10.18
C ALA A 41 1.19 -5.17 10.65
N LEU A 42 1.48 -4.15 9.82
CA LEU A 42 1.10 -2.77 10.09
C LEU A 42 -0.42 -2.59 10.11
N ASN A 43 -1.13 -3.21 9.14
CA ASN A 43 -2.58 -3.21 9.09
C ASN A 43 -3.19 -3.80 10.37
N GLY A 44 -2.69 -4.95 10.81
CA GLY A 44 -3.14 -5.59 12.05
C GLY A 44 -2.91 -4.74 13.30
N ALA A 45 -1.71 -4.17 13.43
CA ALA A 45 -1.36 -3.31 14.57
C ALA A 45 -2.20 -2.02 14.65
N ALA A 46 -2.73 -1.55 13.52
CA ALA A 46 -3.55 -0.34 13.48
C ALA A 46 -4.94 -0.54 14.11
N PHE A 47 -5.48 -1.76 14.13
CA PHE A 47 -6.75 -2.02 14.79
C PHE A 47 -6.68 -1.76 16.30
N ASP A 48 -5.50 -2.00 16.90
CA ASP A 48 -5.22 -1.73 18.32
C ASP A 48 -4.62 -0.33 18.53
N ALA A 49 -4.54 0.50 17.49
CA ALA A 49 -3.99 1.86 17.52
C ALA A 49 -2.58 1.94 18.15
N VAL A 50 -1.70 0.99 17.81
CA VAL A 50 -0.37 0.83 18.41
C VAL A 50 0.57 1.99 18.08
N ALA A 51 0.58 2.46 16.83
CA ALA A 51 1.47 3.54 16.39
C ALA A 51 0.75 4.89 16.33
N ASP A 52 1.48 5.98 16.59
CA ASP A 52 0.96 7.34 16.43
C ASP A 52 0.81 7.73 14.96
N VAL A 53 1.78 7.30 14.14
CA VAL A 53 1.82 7.50 12.68
C VAL A 53 2.13 6.16 12.03
N THR A 54 1.34 5.74 11.06
CA THR A 54 1.60 4.45 10.40
C THR A 54 1.19 4.45 8.93
N LYS A 55 1.92 3.65 8.14
CA LYS A 55 1.50 3.27 6.78
C LYS A 55 0.42 2.21 6.88
N LEU A 56 -0.66 2.37 6.10
CA LEU A 56 -1.72 1.37 5.98
C LEU A 56 -2.14 1.15 4.54
N SER A 57 -2.62 -0.06 4.26
CA SER A 57 -3.49 -0.29 3.10
C SER A 57 -4.79 0.50 3.25
N PHE A 58 -5.34 1.06 2.18
CA PHE A 58 -6.62 1.77 2.28
C PHE A 58 -7.76 0.86 2.75
N ALA A 59 -7.74 -0.43 2.40
CA ALA A 59 -8.71 -1.40 2.90
C ALA A 59 -8.66 -1.53 4.43
N ALA A 60 -7.47 -1.59 5.04
CA ALA A 60 -7.31 -1.62 6.49
C ALA A 60 -7.74 -0.29 7.11
N TYR A 61 -7.34 0.84 6.51
CA TYR A 61 -7.71 2.16 6.99
C TYR A 61 -9.24 2.32 7.10
N ALA A 62 -10.00 1.83 6.12
CA ALA A 62 -11.45 1.88 6.17
C ALA A 62 -12.04 1.24 7.45
N SER A 63 -11.38 0.20 7.98
CA SER A 63 -11.80 -0.52 9.20
C SER A 63 -11.29 0.11 10.51
N CYS A 64 -10.29 0.98 10.46
CA CYS A 64 -9.74 1.67 11.64
C CYS A 64 -9.84 3.21 11.58
N ALA A 65 -10.70 3.74 10.70
CA ALA A 65 -10.92 5.18 10.55
C ALA A 65 -11.44 5.87 11.82
N SER A 66 -11.97 5.11 12.78
CA SER A 66 -12.31 5.61 14.13
C SER A 66 -11.07 6.00 14.94
N ASN A 67 -9.94 5.32 14.74
CA ASN A 67 -8.71 5.51 15.47
C ASN A 67 -7.75 6.49 14.77
N TYR A 68 -7.85 6.57 13.45
CA TYR A 68 -6.90 7.27 12.61
C TYR A 68 -7.58 8.26 11.65
N VAL A 69 -6.82 9.23 11.20
CA VAL A 69 -7.16 10.13 10.10
C VAL A 69 -6.04 10.09 9.05
N LEU A 70 -6.42 10.10 7.78
CA LEU A 70 -5.49 10.05 6.64
C LEU A 70 -4.83 11.40 6.43
N LEU A 71 -3.50 11.40 6.28
CA LEU A 71 -2.73 12.55 5.83
C LEU A 71 -2.88 12.75 4.32
N ASP A 72 -2.68 13.98 3.85
CA ASP A 72 -2.60 14.25 2.41
C ASP A 72 -1.27 13.79 1.81
N ALA A 73 -0.21 13.77 2.60
CA ALA A 73 1.12 13.36 2.17
C ALA A 73 1.39 11.88 2.46
N GLY A 74 2.24 11.25 1.63
CA GLY A 74 2.76 9.91 1.82
C GLY A 74 1.90 8.78 1.23
N SER A 75 0.88 9.09 0.42
CA SER A 75 0.03 8.07 -0.20
C SER A 75 0.72 7.38 -1.38
N ALA A 76 0.49 6.08 -1.51
CA ALA A 76 0.74 5.29 -2.71
C ALA A 76 -0.58 5.18 -3.49
N LEU A 77 -0.70 5.97 -4.54
CA LEU A 77 -1.86 6.10 -5.40
C LEU A 77 -1.36 6.48 -6.78
N GLY A 78 -1.95 5.93 -7.84
CA GLY A 78 -1.49 6.22 -9.20
C GLY A 78 -2.26 5.48 -10.27
N ARG A 79 -1.66 5.37 -11.44
CA ARG A 79 -2.17 4.59 -12.57
C ARG A 79 -1.18 3.51 -12.95
N ASN A 80 -1.68 2.39 -13.50
CA ASN A 80 -0.87 1.24 -13.91
C ASN A 80 -0.02 0.63 -12.78
N CYS A 81 -0.40 0.85 -11.51
CA CYS A 81 0.37 0.42 -10.34
C CYS A 81 -0.38 -0.61 -9.47
N GLY A 82 -1.41 -1.27 -10.01
CA GLY A 82 -2.23 -2.21 -9.28
C GLY A 82 -1.55 -3.55 -8.97
N PRO A 83 -2.10 -4.32 -8.04
CA PRO A 83 -1.72 -5.71 -7.81
C PRO A 83 -1.98 -6.57 -9.05
N LEU A 84 -1.15 -7.58 -9.27
CA LEU A 84 -1.36 -8.57 -10.33
C LEU A 84 -1.87 -9.89 -9.75
N VAL A 85 -2.80 -10.53 -10.45
CA VAL A 85 -3.07 -11.94 -10.25
C VAL A 85 -2.17 -12.72 -11.21
N VAL A 86 -1.36 -13.62 -10.67
CA VAL A 86 -0.43 -14.46 -11.44
C VAL A 86 -0.69 -15.93 -11.21
N SER A 87 -0.31 -16.77 -12.18
CA SER A 87 -0.41 -18.22 -12.11
C SER A 87 0.74 -18.88 -12.85
N LYS A 88 0.99 -20.17 -12.56
CA LYS A 88 2.01 -20.96 -13.28
C LYS A 88 1.50 -21.46 -14.64
N ARG A 89 0.23 -21.82 -14.71
CA ARG A 89 -0.46 -22.26 -15.93
C ARG A 89 -1.31 -21.12 -16.51
N ASP A 90 -1.81 -21.32 -17.71
CA ASP A 90 -2.83 -20.44 -18.24
C ASP A 90 -4.11 -20.59 -17.43
N VAL A 91 -4.53 -19.51 -16.77
CA VAL A 91 -5.78 -19.39 -16.02
C VAL A 91 -6.59 -18.28 -16.65
N SER A 92 -7.82 -18.60 -17.04
CA SER A 92 -8.73 -17.60 -17.59
C SER A 92 -9.42 -16.77 -16.49
N ARG A 93 -9.90 -15.58 -16.85
CA ARG A 93 -10.74 -14.75 -15.94
C ARG A 93 -12.03 -15.53 -15.54
N ALA A 94 -12.55 -16.38 -16.41
CA ALA A 94 -13.71 -17.22 -16.11
C ALA A 94 -13.42 -18.26 -15.03
N GLU A 95 -12.24 -18.89 -15.04
CA GLU A 95 -11.83 -19.81 -13.97
C GLU A 95 -11.66 -19.09 -12.62
N LEU A 96 -11.11 -17.86 -12.61
CA LEU A 96 -11.07 -17.04 -11.39
C LEU A 96 -12.49 -16.72 -10.90
N ALA A 97 -13.40 -16.37 -11.79
CA ALA A 97 -14.78 -16.04 -11.46
C ALA A 97 -15.58 -17.25 -10.96
N ALA A 98 -15.21 -18.48 -11.35
CA ALA A 98 -15.84 -19.71 -10.83
C ALA A 98 -15.57 -19.91 -9.32
N GLY A 99 -14.46 -19.38 -8.79
CA GLY A 99 -14.18 -19.36 -7.35
C GLY A 99 -13.56 -20.64 -6.78
N ASP A 100 -13.19 -21.60 -7.61
CA ASP A 100 -12.65 -22.89 -7.18
C ASP A 100 -11.15 -22.88 -6.92
N LEU A 101 -10.44 -21.88 -7.44
CA LEU A 101 -8.99 -21.76 -7.34
C LEU A 101 -8.54 -21.41 -5.92
N ARG A 102 -7.46 -22.05 -5.48
CA ARG A 102 -6.72 -21.68 -4.26
C ARG A 102 -5.86 -20.46 -4.59
N ILE A 103 -6.09 -19.34 -3.94
CA ILE A 103 -5.42 -18.08 -4.25
C ILE A 103 -4.58 -17.62 -3.04
N ALA A 104 -3.27 -17.49 -3.23
CA ALA A 104 -2.41 -16.87 -2.24
C ALA A 104 -2.57 -15.35 -2.28
N ILE A 105 -2.76 -14.72 -1.13
CA ILE A 105 -2.95 -13.26 -0.99
C ILE A 105 -1.92 -12.67 -0.01
N PRO A 106 -1.50 -11.40 -0.19
CA PRO A 106 -0.47 -10.78 0.65
C PRO A 106 -0.97 -10.35 2.03
N GLY A 107 -2.27 -10.48 2.29
CA GLY A 107 -2.90 -10.15 3.56
C GLY A 107 -4.39 -9.96 3.41
N ALA A 108 -5.13 -10.33 4.46
CA ALA A 108 -6.58 -10.23 4.48
C ALA A 108 -7.06 -8.77 4.45
N HIS A 109 -6.27 -7.85 5.04
CA HIS A 109 -6.61 -6.43 5.17
C HIS A 109 -5.95 -5.54 4.11
N THR A 110 -5.27 -6.15 3.11
CA THR A 110 -4.63 -5.39 2.04
C THR A 110 -5.65 -4.88 1.01
N THR A 111 -5.35 -3.74 0.40
CA THR A 111 -6.14 -3.23 -0.74
C THR A 111 -6.08 -4.21 -1.92
N ALA A 112 -5.01 -4.98 -2.05
CA ALA A 112 -4.88 -6.04 -3.04
C ALA A 112 -5.97 -7.11 -2.90
N ASN A 113 -6.25 -7.57 -1.68
CA ASN A 113 -7.33 -8.51 -1.41
C ASN A 113 -8.72 -7.88 -1.60
N LEU A 114 -8.89 -6.62 -1.24
CA LEU A 114 -10.14 -5.90 -1.52
C LEU A 114 -10.43 -5.85 -3.02
N LEU A 115 -9.44 -5.49 -3.83
CA LEU A 115 -9.56 -5.41 -5.30
C LEU A 115 -9.83 -6.77 -5.93
N LEU A 116 -9.14 -7.83 -5.46
CA LEU A 116 -9.46 -9.20 -5.89
C LEU A 116 -10.94 -9.52 -5.67
N GLY A 117 -11.45 -9.19 -4.48
CA GLY A 117 -12.84 -9.46 -4.14
C GLY A 117 -13.85 -8.56 -4.86
N LEU A 118 -13.48 -7.36 -5.31
CA LEU A 118 -14.31 -6.52 -6.17
C LEU A 118 -14.36 -7.07 -7.61
N ALA A 119 -13.21 -7.51 -8.13
CA ALA A 119 -13.12 -8.09 -9.48
C ALA A 119 -13.75 -9.50 -9.56
N PHE A 120 -13.58 -10.32 -8.52
CA PHE A 120 -14.01 -11.71 -8.48
C PHE A 120 -14.69 -12.03 -7.13
N PRO A 121 -15.97 -11.69 -6.95
CA PRO A 121 -16.67 -11.89 -5.67
C PRO A 121 -16.74 -13.34 -5.20
N SER A 122 -16.66 -14.31 -6.12
CA SER A 122 -16.65 -15.74 -5.85
C SER A 122 -15.27 -16.29 -5.46
N ALA A 123 -14.18 -15.54 -5.66
CA ALA A 123 -12.82 -15.96 -5.33
C ALA A 123 -12.57 -15.90 -3.80
N ARG A 124 -13.10 -16.89 -3.07
CA ARG A 124 -13.10 -16.94 -1.59
C ARG A 124 -12.10 -17.93 -1.00
N ARG A 125 -11.51 -18.82 -1.81
CA ARG A 125 -10.53 -19.81 -1.34
C ARG A 125 -9.14 -19.16 -1.27
N THR A 126 -8.99 -18.20 -0.35
CA THR A 126 -7.76 -17.43 -0.18
C THR A 126 -6.93 -17.95 0.99
N THR A 127 -5.59 -17.88 0.87
CA THR A 127 -4.63 -18.14 1.95
C THR A 127 -3.68 -16.97 2.05
N THR A 128 -3.58 -16.39 3.25
CA THR A 128 -2.65 -15.30 3.52
C THR A 128 -1.23 -15.83 3.65
N LEU A 129 -0.30 -15.23 2.92
CA LEU A 129 1.15 -15.48 2.99
C LEU A 129 1.87 -14.14 3.05
N VAL A 130 3.10 -14.14 3.54
CA VAL A 130 4.00 -12.99 3.37
C VAL A 130 4.17 -12.75 1.86
N PHE A 131 4.11 -11.51 1.43
CA PHE A 131 4.08 -11.19 -0.01
C PHE A 131 5.24 -11.81 -0.79
N SER A 132 6.43 -11.89 -0.20
CA SER A 132 7.62 -12.52 -0.80
C SER A 132 7.53 -14.04 -1.01
N GLU A 133 6.59 -14.72 -0.34
CA GLU A 133 6.38 -16.17 -0.44
C GLU A 133 5.33 -16.55 -1.49
N ILE A 134 4.53 -15.59 -1.98
CA ILE A 134 3.40 -15.86 -2.88
C ILE A 134 3.85 -16.47 -4.20
N GLU A 135 4.88 -15.89 -4.82
CA GLU A 135 5.40 -16.39 -6.11
C GLU A 135 5.89 -17.83 -6.00
N ALA A 136 6.62 -18.16 -4.92
CA ALA A 136 7.07 -19.52 -4.65
C ALA A 136 5.88 -20.46 -4.41
N ALA A 137 4.86 -20.01 -3.67
CA ALA A 137 3.66 -20.82 -3.43
C ALA A 137 2.91 -21.20 -4.71
N VAL A 138 2.87 -20.27 -5.69
CA VAL A 138 2.28 -20.51 -7.02
C VAL A 138 3.18 -21.41 -7.86
N ALA A 139 4.48 -21.13 -7.90
CA ALA A 139 5.45 -21.92 -8.65
C ALA A 139 5.49 -23.40 -8.22
N ASP A 140 5.39 -23.65 -6.90
CA ASP A 140 5.40 -24.97 -6.29
C ASP A 140 4.02 -25.69 -6.32
N GLY A 141 2.96 -25.01 -6.79
CA GLY A 141 1.60 -25.57 -6.85
C GLY A 141 0.88 -25.65 -5.50
N ARG A 142 1.38 -24.97 -4.47
CA ARG A 142 0.68 -24.80 -3.17
C ARG A 142 -0.55 -23.90 -3.31
N ALA A 143 -0.51 -22.96 -4.26
CA ALA A 143 -1.63 -22.15 -4.71
C ALA A 143 -1.77 -22.27 -6.23
N ASP A 144 -3.00 -22.13 -6.73
CA ASP A 144 -3.30 -22.20 -8.17
C ASP A 144 -3.06 -20.82 -8.82
N ALA A 145 -3.24 -19.75 -8.05
CA ALA A 145 -2.95 -18.38 -8.42
C ALA A 145 -2.45 -17.58 -7.19
N GLY A 146 -1.85 -16.42 -7.41
CA GLY A 146 -1.40 -15.55 -6.35
C GLY A 146 -1.61 -14.07 -6.68
N VAL A 147 -1.94 -13.27 -5.68
CA VAL A 147 -2.01 -11.82 -5.80
C VAL A 147 -0.68 -11.25 -5.37
N ILE A 148 0.11 -10.76 -6.33
CA ILE A 148 1.42 -10.18 -6.08
C ILE A 148 1.35 -8.65 -6.01
N ILE A 149 2.18 -8.09 -5.17
CA ILE A 149 2.32 -6.65 -4.91
C ILE A 149 3.81 -6.27 -4.94
N HIS A 150 4.11 -4.99 -4.76
CA HIS A 150 5.47 -4.48 -4.64
C HIS A 150 6.35 -4.81 -5.85
N GLU A 151 7.63 -5.10 -5.63
CA GLU A 151 8.62 -5.41 -6.66
C GLU A 151 8.36 -6.72 -7.43
N SER A 152 7.61 -7.66 -6.87
CA SER A 152 7.19 -8.89 -7.56
C SER A 152 6.49 -8.62 -8.91
N ARG A 153 5.84 -7.44 -9.05
CA ARG A 153 5.26 -6.98 -10.32
C ARG A 153 6.28 -6.92 -11.46
N PHE A 154 7.56 -6.74 -11.16
CA PHE A 154 8.63 -6.60 -12.15
C PHE A 154 9.43 -7.88 -12.40
N THR A 155 9.25 -8.89 -11.53
CA THR A 155 10.13 -10.08 -11.51
C THR A 155 9.40 -11.42 -11.70
N TYR A 156 8.05 -11.46 -11.62
CA TYR A 156 7.26 -12.69 -11.66
C TYR A 156 7.50 -13.53 -12.92
N GLU A 157 7.72 -12.93 -14.09
CA GLU A 157 7.98 -13.65 -15.34
C GLU A 157 9.29 -14.44 -15.29
N GLN A 158 10.30 -13.90 -14.62
CA GLN A 158 11.60 -14.59 -14.41
C GLN A 158 11.45 -15.86 -13.56
N LYS A 159 10.37 -15.94 -12.77
CA LYS A 159 10.02 -17.11 -11.95
C LYS A 159 9.07 -18.09 -12.68
N GLY A 160 8.86 -17.89 -13.99
CA GLY A 160 8.01 -18.72 -14.83
C GLY A 160 6.52 -18.54 -14.58
N LEU A 161 6.11 -17.45 -13.96
CA LEU A 161 4.71 -17.09 -13.73
C LEU A 161 4.16 -16.26 -14.87
N ARG A 162 2.84 -16.26 -15.03
CA ARG A 162 2.10 -15.54 -16.05
C ARG A 162 1.05 -14.62 -15.42
N LYS A 163 0.89 -13.42 -15.97
CA LYS A 163 -0.18 -12.50 -15.56
C LYS A 163 -1.52 -13.04 -16.03
N VAL A 164 -2.45 -13.20 -15.10
CA VAL A 164 -3.86 -13.52 -15.38
C VAL A 164 -4.67 -12.25 -15.57
N ILE A 165 -4.50 -11.29 -14.66
CA ILE A 165 -5.14 -9.97 -14.71
C ILE A 165 -4.32 -8.95 -13.91
N ASP A 166 -4.35 -7.70 -14.36
CA ASP A 166 -3.95 -6.54 -13.58
C ASP A 166 -5.19 -5.94 -12.90
N LEU A 167 -5.21 -5.96 -11.56
CA LEU A 167 -6.34 -5.42 -10.79
C LEU A 167 -6.37 -3.88 -10.81
N GLY A 168 -5.26 -3.24 -11.18
CA GLY A 168 -5.23 -1.80 -11.43
C GLY A 168 -5.91 -1.44 -12.75
N GLU A 169 -5.59 -2.18 -13.83
CA GLU A 169 -6.30 -2.03 -15.12
C GLU A 169 -7.81 -2.22 -14.92
N PHE A 170 -8.22 -3.29 -14.22
CA PHE A 170 -9.63 -3.53 -13.87
C PHE A 170 -10.25 -2.32 -13.13
N TRP A 171 -9.55 -1.79 -12.10
CA TRP A 171 -10.05 -0.65 -11.35
C TRP A 171 -10.21 0.61 -12.20
N GLU A 172 -9.21 0.90 -13.03
CA GLU A 172 -9.22 2.08 -13.90
C GLU A 172 -10.28 1.99 -15.00
N GLU A 173 -10.52 0.80 -15.56
CA GLU A 173 -11.60 0.55 -16.52
C GLU A 173 -12.98 0.75 -15.90
N GLU A 174 -13.20 0.27 -14.66
CA GLU A 174 -14.48 0.33 -13.97
C GLU A 174 -14.81 1.72 -13.39
N THR A 175 -13.80 2.52 -13.06
CA THR A 175 -14.02 3.76 -12.31
C THR A 175 -13.50 5.02 -13.00
N GLY A 176 -12.58 4.89 -13.96
CA GLY A 176 -11.84 6.00 -14.54
C GLY A 176 -10.86 6.68 -13.57
N ALA A 177 -10.84 6.28 -12.30
CA ALA A 177 -10.04 6.87 -11.24
C ALA A 177 -8.65 6.23 -11.13
N PRO A 178 -7.62 6.95 -10.66
CA PRO A 178 -6.36 6.31 -10.28
C PRO A 178 -6.60 5.33 -9.13
N ILE A 179 -5.76 4.28 -9.06
CA ILE A 179 -5.92 3.23 -8.05
C ILE A 179 -5.32 3.66 -6.70
N PRO A 180 -6.10 3.71 -5.60
CA PRO A 180 -5.57 3.97 -4.27
C PRO A 180 -5.13 2.66 -3.62
N LEU A 181 -3.85 2.57 -3.19
CA LEU A 181 -3.27 1.36 -2.60
C LEU A 181 -3.10 1.48 -1.09
N GLY A 182 -2.50 2.58 -0.63
CA GLY A 182 -2.28 2.82 0.78
C GLY A 182 -1.87 4.26 1.08
N GLY A 183 -1.90 4.64 2.35
CA GLY A 183 -1.55 6.00 2.76
C GLY A 183 -0.96 6.04 4.16
N ILE A 184 -0.56 7.24 4.58
CA ILE A 184 -0.06 7.49 5.93
C ILE A 184 -1.20 8.04 6.78
N VAL A 185 -1.43 7.40 7.89
CA VAL A 185 -2.47 7.80 8.84
C VAL A 185 -1.86 8.21 10.17
N VAL A 186 -2.54 9.09 10.87
CA VAL A 186 -2.12 9.61 12.18
C VAL A 186 -3.25 9.42 13.18
N ARG A 187 -2.93 9.06 14.42
CA ARG A 187 -3.92 8.86 15.48
C ARG A 187 -4.79 10.09 15.68
N ARG A 188 -6.11 9.89 15.70
CA ARG A 188 -7.07 10.97 15.95
C ARG A 188 -6.90 11.64 17.31
N ALA A 189 -6.45 10.88 18.31
CA ALA A 189 -6.23 11.38 19.68
C ALA A 189 -5.10 12.39 19.81
N LEU A 190 -4.22 12.54 18.79
CA LEU A 190 -3.18 13.56 18.80
C LEU A 190 -3.80 14.96 18.60
N PRO A 191 -3.18 16.00 19.20
CA PRO A 191 -3.60 17.39 18.96
C PRO A 191 -3.56 17.76 17.46
N ASP A 192 -4.49 18.60 17.01
CA ASP A 192 -4.60 18.97 15.60
C ASP A 192 -3.32 19.62 15.06
N ASP A 193 -2.70 20.53 15.83
CA ASP A 193 -1.43 21.15 15.47
C ASP A 193 -0.30 20.13 15.26
N VAL A 194 -0.29 19.05 16.05
CA VAL A 194 0.66 17.95 15.89
C VAL A 194 0.39 17.17 14.60
N LYS A 195 -0.88 16.84 14.31
CA LYS A 195 -1.26 16.13 13.08
C LYS A 195 -0.87 16.95 11.84
N HIS A 196 -1.11 18.25 11.85
CA HIS A 196 -0.71 19.14 10.75
C HIS A 196 0.81 19.25 10.59
N ARG A 197 1.57 19.31 11.70
CA ARG A 197 3.04 19.26 11.64
C ARG A 197 3.53 17.94 11.02
N ILE A 198 2.96 16.81 11.43
CA ILE A 198 3.30 15.51 10.86
C ILE A 198 3.04 15.51 9.35
N ASN A 199 1.88 16.01 8.89
CA ASN A 199 1.57 16.09 7.47
C ASN A 199 2.60 16.92 6.68
N ARG A 200 2.99 18.10 7.21
CA ARG A 200 4.03 18.93 6.58
C ARG A 200 5.41 18.26 6.56
N VAL A 201 5.77 17.57 7.64
CA VAL A 201 7.05 16.87 7.74
C VAL A 201 7.10 15.70 6.75
N VAL A 202 6.01 14.92 6.62
CA VAL A 202 5.92 13.84 5.63
C VAL A 202 6.00 14.40 4.22
N ARG A 203 5.25 15.47 3.89
CA ARG A 203 5.34 16.14 2.58
C ARG A 203 6.76 16.57 2.27
N ARG A 204 7.41 17.28 3.18
CA ARG A 204 8.79 17.76 3.02
C ARG A 204 9.77 16.62 2.82
N SER A 205 9.54 15.48 3.47
CA SER A 205 10.37 14.29 3.28
C SER A 205 10.25 13.72 1.88
N VAL A 206 9.03 13.65 1.33
CA VAL A 206 8.80 13.22 -0.06
C VAL A 206 9.43 14.21 -1.05
N GLU A 207 9.23 15.51 -0.85
CA GLU A 207 9.84 16.56 -1.69
C GLU A 207 11.38 16.51 -1.65
N TYR A 208 11.96 16.30 -0.47
CA TYR A 208 13.41 16.11 -0.32
C TYR A 208 13.89 14.88 -1.09
N ALA A 209 13.18 13.76 -0.99
CA ALA A 209 13.53 12.53 -1.69
C ALA A 209 13.52 12.72 -3.22
N PHE A 210 12.56 13.46 -3.77
CA PHE A 210 12.55 13.81 -5.20
C PHE A 210 13.72 14.70 -5.60
N ALA A 211 14.08 15.67 -4.77
CA ALA A 211 15.20 16.58 -5.05
C ALA A 211 16.57 15.92 -4.88
N HIS A 212 16.67 14.83 -4.10
CA HIS A 212 17.94 14.19 -3.73
C HIS A 212 17.81 12.66 -3.83
N ARG A 213 17.45 12.14 -5.00
CA ARG A 213 17.08 10.73 -5.21
C ARG A 213 18.12 9.73 -4.68
N ASP A 214 19.39 10.02 -4.91
CA ASP A 214 20.48 9.13 -4.49
C ASP A 214 20.72 9.11 -2.98
N ALA A 215 20.23 10.11 -2.26
CA ALA A 215 20.44 10.22 -0.81
C ALA A 215 19.76 9.08 -0.04
N SER A 216 18.60 8.59 -0.53
CA SER A 216 17.83 7.51 0.09
C SER A 216 18.33 6.11 -0.28
N LEU A 217 19.15 5.98 -1.32
CA LEU A 217 19.55 4.67 -1.87
C LEU A 217 20.20 3.74 -0.83
N PRO A 218 21.11 4.20 0.05
CA PRO A 218 21.68 3.34 1.09
C PRO A 218 20.61 2.76 2.04
N PHE A 219 19.60 3.58 2.40
CA PHE A 219 18.52 3.15 3.28
C PHE A 219 17.57 2.19 2.56
N VAL A 220 17.21 2.47 1.31
CA VAL A 220 16.40 1.57 0.46
C VAL A 220 17.09 0.21 0.33
N ARG A 221 18.38 0.18 -0.04
CA ARG A 221 19.15 -1.07 -0.17
C ARG A 221 19.24 -1.89 1.11
N ALA A 222 19.37 -1.23 2.24
CA ALA A 222 19.49 -1.92 3.54
C ALA A 222 18.20 -2.69 3.91
N HIS A 223 17.05 -2.38 3.30
CA HIS A 223 15.75 -2.93 3.69
C HIS A 223 14.99 -3.60 2.55
N ALA A 224 15.34 -3.34 1.28
CA ALA A 224 14.67 -3.93 0.13
C ALA A 224 14.86 -5.45 0.06
N GLN A 225 13.82 -6.17 -0.33
CA GLN A 225 13.89 -7.61 -0.61
C GLN A 225 14.59 -7.88 -1.96
N GLU A 226 14.38 -7.01 -2.93
CA GLU A 226 15.03 -7.05 -4.24
C GLU A 226 16.32 -6.24 -4.22
N MET A 227 17.41 -6.84 -4.67
CA MET A 227 18.76 -6.24 -4.64
C MET A 227 19.14 -5.49 -5.91
N SER A 228 18.37 -5.62 -7.00
CA SER A 228 18.59 -4.89 -8.25
C SER A 228 18.19 -3.42 -8.10
N GLU A 229 19.12 -2.50 -8.29
CA GLU A 229 18.82 -1.05 -8.25
C GLU A 229 17.80 -0.64 -9.29
N ASP A 230 17.84 -1.23 -10.49
CA ASP A 230 16.86 -0.96 -11.55
C ASP A 230 15.45 -1.29 -11.06
N VAL A 231 15.26 -2.44 -10.43
CA VAL A 231 13.95 -2.83 -9.87
C VAL A 231 13.55 -1.92 -8.71
N MET A 232 14.48 -1.52 -7.83
CA MET A 232 14.18 -0.58 -6.75
C MET A 232 13.70 0.77 -7.29
N TYR A 233 14.39 1.35 -8.28
CA TYR A 233 14.01 2.62 -8.87
C TYR A 233 12.71 2.53 -9.67
N ARG A 234 12.49 1.45 -10.43
CA ARG A 234 11.21 1.21 -11.11
C ARG A 234 10.04 1.11 -10.12
N HIS A 235 10.27 0.48 -8.97
CA HIS A 235 9.29 0.42 -7.88
C HIS A 235 9.01 1.83 -7.33
N ILE A 236 10.05 2.60 -7.00
CA ILE A 236 9.91 3.98 -6.51
C ILE A 236 9.14 4.82 -7.52
N ASP A 237 9.54 4.81 -8.80
CA ASP A 237 8.92 5.62 -9.85
C ASP A 237 7.44 5.26 -10.10
N LEU A 238 7.06 4.01 -9.84
CA LEU A 238 5.68 3.56 -10.01
C LEU A 238 4.77 3.99 -8.86
N TYR A 239 5.30 4.00 -7.62
CA TYR A 239 4.48 4.16 -6.42
C TYR A 239 4.64 5.51 -5.73
N VAL A 240 5.70 6.27 -6.02
CA VAL A 240 5.94 7.61 -5.45
C VAL A 240 5.83 8.67 -6.55
N ASN A 241 4.84 9.52 -6.42
CA ASN A 241 4.46 10.50 -7.44
C ASN A 241 3.81 11.76 -6.79
N GLU A 242 3.13 12.57 -7.57
CA GLU A 242 2.43 13.76 -7.09
C GLU A 242 1.44 13.47 -5.94
N TYR A 243 0.76 12.32 -5.96
CA TYR A 243 -0.15 11.91 -4.88
C TYR A 243 0.59 11.54 -3.59
N SER A 244 1.88 11.24 -3.67
CA SER A 244 2.70 11.04 -2.47
C SER A 244 3.09 12.37 -1.82
N VAL A 245 3.16 13.45 -2.59
CA VAL A 245 3.35 14.80 -2.07
C VAL A 245 2.05 15.33 -1.47
N ASP A 246 0.96 15.20 -2.23
CA ASP A 246 -0.38 15.66 -1.82
C ASP A 246 -1.47 14.89 -2.58
N LEU A 247 -2.39 14.27 -1.88
CA LEU A 247 -3.54 13.58 -2.49
C LEU A 247 -4.37 14.50 -3.40
N GLY A 248 -4.50 15.75 -3.06
CA GLY A 248 -5.34 16.69 -3.78
C GLY A 248 -6.80 16.24 -3.88
N ALA A 249 -7.59 16.95 -4.66
CA ALA A 249 -9.02 16.62 -4.85
C ALA A 249 -9.22 15.27 -5.55
N VAL A 250 -8.37 14.97 -6.54
CA VAL A 250 -8.47 13.72 -7.35
C VAL A 250 -8.13 12.50 -6.50
N GLY A 251 -7.03 12.55 -5.73
CA GLY A 251 -6.64 11.44 -4.85
C GLY A 251 -7.66 11.20 -3.73
N ARG A 252 -8.16 12.26 -3.10
CA ARG A 252 -9.23 12.15 -2.08
C ARG A 252 -10.52 11.55 -2.68
N ALA A 253 -10.89 11.91 -3.92
CA ALA A 253 -12.04 11.33 -4.62
C ALA A 253 -11.81 9.84 -4.91
N ALA A 254 -10.62 9.45 -5.38
CA ALA A 254 -10.28 8.05 -5.64
C ALA A 254 -10.39 7.18 -4.37
N VAL A 255 -9.91 7.67 -3.22
CA VAL A 255 -10.04 6.96 -1.93
C VAL A 255 -11.52 6.81 -1.53
N ARG A 256 -12.34 7.87 -1.69
CA ARG A 256 -13.79 7.77 -1.43
C ARG A 256 -14.45 6.73 -2.34
N THR A 257 -14.14 6.74 -3.64
CA THR A 257 -14.67 5.76 -4.60
C THR A 257 -14.31 4.33 -4.19
N LEU A 258 -13.06 4.08 -3.73
CA LEU A 258 -12.66 2.76 -3.24
C LEU A 258 -13.54 2.32 -2.05
N PHE A 259 -13.79 3.22 -1.10
CA PHE A 259 -14.60 2.90 0.08
C PHE A 259 -16.07 2.70 -0.28
N GLU A 260 -16.63 3.48 -1.18
CA GLU A 260 -18.00 3.34 -1.68
C GLU A 260 -18.19 2.00 -2.39
N ARG A 261 -17.28 1.63 -3.31
CA ARG A 261 -17.31 0.33 -3.99
C ARG A 261 -17.11 -0.83 -3.00
N GLY A 262 -16.19 -0.69 -2.06
CA GLY A 262 -15.96 -1.70 -1.02
C GLY A 262 -17.16 -1.90 -0.11
N ARG A 263 -17.86 -0.83 0.28
CA ARG A 263 -19.11 -0.89 1.06
C ARG A 263 -20.25 -1.53 0.27
N ALA A 264 -20.45 -1.12 -0.97
CA ALA A 264 -21.47 -1.71 -1.84
C ALA A 264 -21.27 -3.22 -2.02
N ALA A 265 -20.02 -3.69 -1.97
CA ALA A 265 -19.66 -5.12 -2.02
C ALA A 265 -19.67 -5.81 -0.64
N GLY A 266 -20.01 -5.10 0.45
CA GLY A 266 -20.00 -5.64 1.82
C GLY A 266 -18.61 -6.00 2.36
N ARG A 267 -17.55 -5.36 1.81
CA ARG A 267 -16.14 -5.66 2.15
C ARG A 267 -15.45 -4.55 2.96
N VAL A 268 -16.07 -3.41 3.08
CA VAL A 268 -15.60 -2.25 3.83
C VAL A 268 -16.74 -1.77 4.72
N PRO A 269 -16.50 -1.49 6.01
CA PRO A 269 -17.54 -0.98 6.91
C PRO A 269 -17.96 0.44 6.53
N GLU A 270 -19.11 0.89 7.04
CA GLU A 270 -19.47 2.29 6.97
C GLU A 270 -18.52 3.15 7.79
N ALA A 271 -18.03 4.24 7.20
CA ALA A 271 -17.22 5.21 7.90
C ALA A 271 -18.12 6.32 8.45
N ALA A 272 -18.21 6.41 9.78
CA ALA A 272 -18.92 7.49 10.47
C ALA A 272 -18.01 8.70 10.77
N PHE A 273 -16.81 8.78 10.16
CA PHE A 273 -15.79 9.77 10.48
C PHE A 273 -15.26 10.45 9.22
N ASP A 274 -14.78 11.68 9.38
CA ASP A 274 -14.00 12.34 8.33
C ASP A 274 -12.74 11.54 8.01
N LEU A 275 -12.60 11.18 6.74
CA LEU A 275 -11.50 10.31 6.31
C LEU A 275 -10.15 11.05 6.25
N PHE A 276 -10.17 12.34 5.97
CA PHE A 276 -8.98 13.13 5.68
C PHE A 276 -8.72 14.14 6.79
N LEU A 277 -7.44 14.44 7.01
CA LEU A 277 -7.03 15.57 7.84
C LEU A 277 -7.54 16.88 7.19
N THR A 278 -8.22 17.72 7.98
CA THR A 278 -8.82 19.00 7.55
C THR A 278 -8.24 20.15 8.36
#